data_8ae3aa45bfa4a051396b4cf0eca40745
#
_entry.id   8ae3aa45bfa4a051396b4cf0eca40745
#
_cell.length_a   1.000
_cell.length_b   1.000
_cell.length_c   1.000
_cell.angle_alpha   90.00
_cell.angle_beta   90.00
_cell.angle_gamma   90.00
#
_symmetry.space_group_name_H-M   'P 1'
#
loop_
_entity.id
_entity.type
_entity.pdbx_description
1 polymer ?
#
loop_
_entity_poly.entity_id
_entity_poly.type
_entity_poly.pdbx_seq_one_letter_code
_entity_poly.pdbx_strand_id
1 'polypeptide(L)'
;MLTTRLRTGEALRLPNSDVDLENRVLHLQRGVKEISRREGSKSTSGREVKVGKLKTASSKRDVPLNQVAVDAILDLRAERYFGEDSPLISDEHGGYTRPVNFRKRYYRILEAAGLEQRGLLHTLRHTFATNLANGVKQPDGIIRSLSPQQVADLLGHSTSEITELYYVKKDTSRLAGITAGFDL
;
A
#
# COMPACT_ATOMS: atom_id res chain seq x y z
N MET A 1 3.90 -2.66 -1.10
CA MET A 1 2.42 -2.57 -0.96
C MET A 1 1.85 -3.68 -0.09
N LEU A 2 2.28 -4.93 -0.24
CA LEU A 2 1.85 -6.03 0.64
C LEU A 2 2.23 -5.85 2.10
N THR A 3 3.38 -5.22 2.37
CA THR A 3 3.93 -5.05 3.71
C THR A 3 3.84 -3.61 4.23
N THR A 4 3.59 -2.65 3.37
CA THR A 4 3.57 -1.21 3.69
C THR A 4 2.19 -0.58 3.58
N ARG A 5 1.15 -1.36 3.24
CA ARG A 5 -0.25 -0.88 3.11
C ARG A 5 -0.46 0.39 2.29
N LEU A 6 0.52 0.81 1.51
CA LEU A 6 0.40 1.97 0.64
C LEU A 6 -0.70 1.78 -0.41
N ARG A 7 -1.47 2.84 -0.68
CA ARG A 7 -2.28 2.90 -1.89
C ARG A 7 -1.36 2.96 -3.11
N THR A 8 -1.80 2.42 -4.23
CA THR A 8 -0.99 2.46 -5.47
C THR A 8 -0.51 3.86 -5.81
N GLY A 9 -1.40 4.85 -5.66
CA GLY A 9 -1.05 6.25 -5.90
C GLY A 9 -0.05 6.82 -4.90
N GLU A 10 -0.04 6.37 -3.66
CA GLU A 10 0.96 6.74 -2.66
C GLU A 10 2.31 6.12 -3.00
N ALA A 11 2.35 4.82 -3.29
CA ALA A 11 3.57 4.10 -3.61
C ALA A 11 4.28 4.64 -4.86
N LEU A 12 3.52 4.94 -5.93
CA LEU A 12 4.08 5.45 -7.19
C LEU A 12 4.57 6.90 -7.11
N ARG A 13 4.33 7.57 -6.03
CA ARG A 13 4.60 9.02 -5.87
C ARG A 13 5.45 9.34 -4.64
N LEU A 14 5.84 8.29 -3.91
CA LEU A 14 6.73 8.40 -2.78
C LEU A 14 8.12 8.81 -3.28
N PRO A 15 8.65 9.99 -2.93
CA PRO A 15 10.00 10.36 -3.26
C PRO A 15 10.99 9.60 -2.36
N ASN A 16 12.22 9.48 -2.79
CA ASN A 16 13.27 8.87 -2.00
C ASN A 16 13.53 9.60 -0.69
N SER A 17 13.36 10.93 -0.66
CA SER A 17 13.51 11.77 0.54
C SER A 17 12.49 11.50 1.65
N ASP A 18 11.35 10.87 1.32
CA ASP A 18 10.33 10.51 2.32
C ASP A 18 10.57 9.09 2.90
N VAL A 19 11.72 8.46 2.57
CA VAL A 19 12.12 7.11 3.01
C VAL A 19 13.25 7.22 4.03
N ASP A 20 12.92 7.06 5.30
CA ASP A 20 13.88 6.99 6.40
C ASP A 20 14.20 5.52 6.71
N LEU A 21 15.34 5.05 6.18
CA LEU A 21 15.79 3.68 6.42
C LEU A 21 16.44 3.49 7.79
N GLU A 22 17.00 4.54 8.37
CA GLU A 22 17.63 4.51 9.68
C GLU A 22 16.58 4.26 10.77
N ASN A 23 15.48 5.01 10.74
CA ASN A 23 14.35 4.85 11.65
C ASN A 23 13.30 3.84 11.15
N ARG A 24 13.49 3.27 9.96
CA ARG A 24 12.57 2.32 9.31
C ARG A 24 11.15 2.85 9.17
N VAL A 25 11.03 4.06 8.61
CA VAL A 25 9.76 4.76 8.45
C VAL A 25 9.62 5.35 7.06
N LEU A 26 8.40 5.32 6.51
CA LEU A 26 8.02 6.12 5.35
C LEU A 26 7.18 7.30 5.83
N HIS A 27 7.57 8.51 5.46
CA HIS A 27 6.86 9.74 5.79
C HIS A 27 5.88 10.11 4.67
N LEU A 28 4.62 9.70 4.79
CA LEU A 28 3.59 10.07 3.81
C LEU A 28 3.10 11.49 4.05
N GLN A 29 3.79 12.47 3.48
CA GLN A 29 3.49 13.88 3.71
C GLN A 29 2.89 14.59 2.51
N ARG A 30 3.05 14.02 1.30
CA ARG A 30 2.69 14.66 0.04
C ARG A 30 1.63 13.86 -0.71
N GLY A 31 0.63 14.56 -1.21
CA GLY A 31 -0.32 14.01 -2.16
C GLY A 31 0.02 14.50 -3.56
N VAL A 32 -0.14 13.64 -4.55
CA VAL A 32 0.01 14.05 -5.95
C VAL A 32 -1.30 13.86 -6.67
N LYS A 33 -1.75 14.89 -7.35
CA LYS A 33 -2.95 14.88 -8.15
C LYS A 33 -2.55 14.78 -9.63
N GLU A 34 -3.01 13.74 -10.31
CA GLU A 34 -2.95 13.71 -11.76
C GLU A 34 -3.96 14.70 -12.30
N ILE A 35 -3.50 15.73 -12.99
CA ILE A 35 -4.36 16.72 -13.63
C ILE A 35 -4.41 16.39 -15.12
N SER A 36 -5.58 16.00 -15.61
CA SER A 36 -5.85 15.98 -17.04
C SER A 36 -5.78 17.42 -17.56
N ARG A 37 -4.94 17.68 -18.56
CA ARG A 37 -4.99 18.99 -19.26
C ARG A 37 -6.37 19.15 -19.90
N ARG A 38 -6.99 20.30 -19.68
CA ARG A 38 -8.23 20.68 -20.38
C ARG A 38 -7.96 20.74 -21.89
N GLU A 39 -8.97 20.38 -22.67
CA GLU A 39 -9.00 20.56 -24.12
C GLU A 39 -8.55 21.95 -24.53
N GLY A 40 -7.60 22.03 -25.48
CA GLY A 40 -7.06 23.29 -26.00
C GLY A 40 -5.53 23.39 -26.01
N SER A 41 -4.79 22.49 -25.41
CA SER A 41 -3.32 22.48 -25.44
C SER A 41 -2.79 21.61 -26.58
N LYS A 42 -2.02 22.22 -27.50
CA LYS A 42 -1.41 21.60 -28.71
C LYS A 42 -0.30 20.56 -28.42
N SER A 43 -0.27 19.93 -27.27
CA SER A 43 0.73 18.90 -26.94
C SER A 43 0.09 17.51 -26.87
N THR A 44 0.57 16.61 -27.68
CA THR A 44 0.02 15.29 -28.01
C THR A 44 0.24 14.19 -26.94
N SER A 45 0.85 14.48 -25.79
CA SER A 45 1.04 13.48 -24.73
C SER A 45 1.05 14.14 -23.37
N GLY A 46 -0.14 14.45 -22.85
CA GLY A 46 -0.02 15.38 -21.79
C GLY A 46 -0.93 15.21 -20.58
N ARG A 47 -0.77 14.17 -19.77
CA ARG A 47 -1.18 14.27 -18.37
C ARG A 47 0.02 14.75 -17.57
N GLU A 48 -0.04 15.97 -17.08
CA GLU A 48 0.96 16.53 -16.19
C GLU A 48 0.69 16.06 -14.76
N VAL A 49 1.72 15.59 -14.09
CA VAL A 49 1.65 15.19 -12.69
C VAL A 49 2.02 16.41 -11.86
N LYS A 50 1.06 16.94 -11.09
CA LYS A 50 1.34 18.01 -10.13
C LYS A 50 1.41 17.46 -8.73
N VAL A 51 2.53 17.73 -8.06
CA VAL A 51 2.69 17.51 -6.62
C VAL A 51 1.81 18.52 -5.90
N GLY A 52 0.91 18.06 -5.05
CA GLY A 52 0.00 18.90 -4.31
C GLY A 52 -0.15 18.44 -2.85
N LYS A 53 -0.87 19.23 -2.05
CA LYS A 53 -1.20 18.83 -0.68
C LYS A 53 -2.11 17.61 -0.69
N LEU A 54 -1.95 16.72 0.29
CA LEU A 54 -2.86 15.61 0.53
C LEU A 54 -4.31 16.09 0.65
N LYS A 55 -5.26 15.31 0.13
CA LYS A 55 -6.69 15.66 0.12
C LYS A 55 -7.27 15.88 1.52
N THR A 56 -6.70 15.21 2.53
CA THR A 56 -7.16 15.28 3.93
C THR A 56 -5.96 15.23 4.87
N ALA A 57 -6.07 15.83 6.04
CA ALA A 57 -5.06 15.78 7.11
C ALA A 57 -4.77 14.31 7.55
N SER A 58 -5.79 13.45 7.53
CA SER A 58 -5.67 12.02 7.85
C SER A 58 -4.83 11.21 6.86
N SER A 59 -4.46 11.79 5.72
CA SER A 59 -3.57 11.15 4.74
C SER A 59 -2.10 11.31 5.08
N LYS A 60 -1.74 12.26 5.94
CA LYS A 60 -0.37 12.37 6.48
C LYS A 60 -0.22 11.34 7.58
N ARG A 61 0.75 10.46 7.41
CA ARG A 61 1.05 9.43 8.41
C ARG A 61 2.44 8.87 8.18
N ASP A 62 2.98 8.34 9.25
CA ASP A 62 4.19 7.55 9.22
C ASP A 62 3.84 6.06 9.07
N VAL A 63 4.60 5.37 8.23
CA VAL A 63 4.40 3.95 7.94
C VAL A 63 5.65 3.19 8.34
N PRO A 64 5.61 2.40 9.42
CA PRO A 64 6.75 1.58 9.81
C PRO A 64 7.08 0.53 8.76
N LEU A 65 8.37 0.31 8.54
CA LEU A 65 8.91 -0.66 7.60
C LEU A 65 9.35 -1.92 8.35
N ASN A 66 8.88 -3.06 7.88
CA ASN A 66 9.47 -4.34 8.26
C ASN A 66 10.70 -4.65 7.38
N GLN A 67 11.46 -5.68 7.73
CA GLN A 67 12.70 -6.02 7.01
C GLN A 67 12.47 -6.26 5.52
N VAL A 68 11.40 -6.98 5.16
CA VAL A 68 11.05 -7.25 3.75
C VAL A 68 10.83 -5.95 2.95
N ALA A 69 10.23 -4.94 3.57
CA ALA A 69 10.03 -3.65 2.93
C ALA A 69 11.35 -2.87 2.79
N VAL A 70 12.23 -2.94 3.79
CA VAL A 70 13.56 -2.33 3.75
C VAL A 70 14.38 -2.95 2.61
N ASP A 71 14.44 -4.28 2.53
CA ASP A 71 15.19 -5.00 1.50
C ASP A 71 14.68 -4.63 0.10
N ALA A 72 13.35 -4.63 -0.09
CA ALA A 72 12.75 -4.22 -1.37
C ALA A 72 13.04 -2.76 -1.77
N ILE A 73 13.16 -1.85 -0.80
CA ILE A 73 13.54 -0.47 -1.06
C ILE A 73 15.00 -0.36 -1.45
N LEU A 74 15.88 -1.11 -0.77
CA LEU A 74 17.30 -1.17 -1.11
C LEU A 74 17.50 -1.72 -2.52
N ASP A 75 16.79 -2.80 -2.88
CA ASP A 75 16.84 -3.38 -4.24
C ASP A 75 16.36 -2.37 -5.29
N LEU A 76 15.26 -1.65 -5.03
CA LEU A 76 14.78 -0.60 -5.93
C LEU A 76 15.80 0.53 -6.11
N ARG A 77 16.47 0.96 -5.03
CA ARG A 77 17.50 1.99 -5.09
C ARG A 77 18.77 1.49 -5.80
N ALA A 78 19.12 0.23 -5.62
CA ALA A 78 20.24 -0.38 -6.33
C ALA A 78 19.98 -0.49 -7.84
N GLU A 79 18.73 -0.80 -8.22
CA GLU A 79 18.34 -0.85 -9.65
C GLU A 79 18.25 0.54 -10.27
N ARG A 80 17.62 1.50 -9.58
CA ARG A 80 17.35 2.85 -10.10
C ARG A 80 17.26 3.89 -9.00
N TYR A 81 18.26 4.73 -8.92
CA TYR A 81 18.27 5.88 -8.02
C TYR A 81 18.62 7.16 -8.77
N PHE A 82 17.70 8.09 -8.85
CA PHE A 82 17.84 9.37 -9.56
C PHE A 82 17.90 10.58 -8.60
N GLY A 83 18.21 10.34 -7.33
CA GLY A 83 18.30 11.35 -6.27
C GLY A 83 17.10 11.41 -5.35
N GLU A 84 17.21 12.22 -4.32
CA GLU A 84 16.25 12.28 -3.20
C GLU A 84 14.85 12.74 -3.63
N ASP A 85 14.75 13.68 -4.57
CA ASP A 85 13.46 14.18 -5.04
C ASP A 85 12.80 13.29 -6.10
N SER A 86 13.51 12.27 -6.60
CA SER A 86 12.94 11.32 -7.56
C SER A 86 12.00 10.33 -6.88
N PRO A 87 10.97 9.84 -7.60
CA PRO A 87 10.10 8.79 -7.05
C PRO A 87 10.90 7.52 -6.75
N LEU A 88 10.62 6.87 -5.62
CA LEU A 88 11.19 5.56 -5.28
C LEU A 88 10.91 4.50 -6.36
N ILE A 89 9.71 4.54 -6.96
CA ILE A 89 9.31 3.69 -8.08
C ILE A 89 9.30 4.54 -9.35
N SER A 90 10.49 4.85 -9.85
CA SER A 90 10.68 5.68 -11.03
C SER A 90 10.47 4.91 -12.35
N ASP A 91 10.25 5.65 -13.42
CA ASP A 91 10.43 5.15 -14.79
C ASP A 91 11.92 5.12 -15.19
N GLU A 92 12.20 4.78 -16.44
CA GLU A 92 13.57 4.68 -16.98
C GLU A 92 14.32 6.02 -17.05
N HIS A 93 13.61 7.13 -16.93
CA HIS A 93 14.16 8.49 -16.98
C HIS A 93 14.12 9.20 -15.61
N GLY A 94 13.82 8.48 -14.52
CA GLY A 94 13.71 9.06 -13.18
C GLY A 94 12.39 9.78 -12.92
N GLY A 95 11.44 9.71 -13.84
CA GLY A 95 10.11 10.29 -13.71
C GLY A 95 9.11 9.39 -13.00
N TYR A 96 7.89 9.90 -12.83
CA TYR A 96 6.80 9.14 -12.19
C TYR A 96 6.30 8.00 -13.07
N THR A 97 6.35 6.78 -12.55
CA THR A 97 5.76 5.62 -13.21
C THR A 97 4.23 5.77 -13.30
N ARG A 98 3.69 5.63 -14.52
CA ARG A 98 2.24 5.68 -14.75
C ARG A 98 1.55 4.47 -14.13
N PRO A 99 0.39 4.63 -13.46
CA PRO A 99 -0.36 3.52 -12.86
C PRO A 99 -0.66 2.37 -13.83
N VAL A 100 -0.91 2.69 -15.10
CA VAL A 100 -1.14 1.70 -16.16
C VAL A 100 0.11 0.86 -16.42
N ASN A 101 1.29 1.48 -16.47
CA ASN A 101 2.55 0.77 -16.70
C ASN A 101 2.93 -0.10 -15.49
N PHE A 102 2.72 0.42 -14.28
CA PHE A 102 2.92 -0.34 -13.06
C PHE A 102 2.02 -1.57 -12.99
N ARG A 103 0.73 -1.42 -13.34
CA ARG A 103 -0.21 -2.52 -13.41
C ARG A 103 0.19 -3.58 -14.45
N LYS A 104 0.68 -3.15 -15.62
CA LYS A 104 1.19 -4.09 -16.64
C LYS A 104 2.39 -4.89 -16.11
N ARG A 105 3.33 -4.24 -15.39
CA ARG A 105 4.46 -4.93 -14.74
C ARG A 105 3.97 -5.93 -13.70
N TYR A 106 3.02 -5.54 -12.87
CA TYR A 106 2.42 -6.41 -11.86
C TYR A 106 1.80 -7.68 -12.47
N TYR A 107 1.03 -7.54 -13.56
CA TYR A 107 0.44 -8.69 -14.24
C TYR A 107 1.48 -9.62 -14.87
N ARG A 108 2.56 -9.08 -15.42
CA ARG A 108 3.68 -9.90 -15.92
C ARG A 108 4.33 -10.72 -14.80
N ILE A 109 4.45 -10.16 -13.61
CA ILE A 109 4.98 -10.88 -12.44
C ILE A 109 4.03 -12.00 -12.04
N LEU A 110 2.73 -11.76 -11.99
CA LEU A 110 1.75 -12.82 -11.69
C LEU A 110 1.81 -13.96 -12.72
N GLU A 111 1.86 -13.61 -13.99
CA GLU A 111 1.97 -14.57 -15.10
C GLU A 111 3.26 -15.41 -14.99
N ALA A 112 4.41 -14.78 -14.76
CA ALA A 112 5.69 -15.45 -14.57
C ALA A 112 5.70 -16.37 -13.34
N ALA A 113 4.91 -16.05 -12.31
CA ALA A 113 4.75 -16.86 -11.11
C ALA A 113 3.67 -17.95 -11.25
N GLY A 114 3.05 -18.10 -12.43
CA GLY A 114 1.94 -19.04 -12.64
C GLY A 114 0.68 -18.70 -11.85
N LEU A 115 0.54 -17.45 -11.42
CA LEU A 115 -0.60 -16.98 -10.63
C LEU A 115 -1.65 -16.37 -11.54
N GLU A 116 -2.91 -16.66 -11.23
CA GLU A 116 -4.04 -16.10 -11.96
C GLU A 116 -4.10 -14.57 -11.79
N GLN A 117 -4.36 -13.85 -12.87
CA GLN A 117 -4.49 -12.38 -12.86
C GLN A 117 -5.79 -11.93 -12.17
N ARG A 118 -6.02 -12.40 -10.95
CA ARG A 118 -7.17 -11.99 -10.14
C ARG A 118 -6.85 -10.73 -9.35
N GLY A 119 -7.71 -9.75 -9.48
CA GLY A 119 -7.69 -8.54 -8.68
C GLY A 119 -6.77 -7.43 -9.20
N LEU A 120 -7.03 -6.25 -8.73
CA LEU A 120 -6.24 -5.06 -8.97
C LEU A 120 -5.13 -4.96 -7.90
N LEU A 121 -4.17 -4.08 -8.10
CA LEU A 121 -3.13 -3.74 -7.11
C LEU A 121 -3.70 -3.41 -5.72
N HIS A 122 -4.96 -2.98 -5.64
CA HIS A 122 -5.65 -2.75 -4.39
C HIS A 122 -5.85 -4.03 -3.57
N THR A 123 -5.92 -5.18 -4.24
CA THR A 123 -6.01 -6.51 -3.59
C THR A 123 -4.82 -6.79 -2.67
N LEU A 124 -3.62 -6.31 -3.02
CA LEU A 124 -2.45 -6.45 -2.15
C LEU A 124 -2.65 -5.79 -0.79
N ARG A 125 -3.25 -4.61 -0.80
CA ARG A 125 -3.60 -3.88 0.44
C ARG A 125 -4.72 -4.59 1.21
N HIS A 126 -5.70 -5.14 0.51
CA HIS A 126 -6.76 -5.94 1.12
C HIS A 126 -6.20 -7.20 1.80
N THR A 127 -5.34 -7.94 1.11
CA THR A 127 -4.67 -9.12 1.67
C THR A 127 -3.91 -8.78 2.95
N PHE A 128 -3.15 -7.69 2.94
CA PHE A 128 -2.44 -7.23 4.13
C PHE A 128 -3.39 -6.95 5.31
N ALA A 129 -4.46 -6.20 5.06
CA ALA A 129 -5.43 -5.85 6.09
C ALA A 129 -6.18 -7.07 6.63
N THR A 130 -6.58 -8.00 5.75
CA THR A 130 -7.22 -9.25 6.13
C THR A 130 -6.31 -10.12 7.00
N ASN A 131 -5.03 -10.23 6.63
CA ASN A 131 -4.07 -10.99 7.42
C ASN A 131 -3.89 -10.39 8.82
N LEU A 132 -3.81 -9.06 8.94
CA LEU A 132 -3.70 -8.40 10.24
C LEU A 132 -4.96 -8.59 11.11
N ALA A 133 -6.14 -8.53 10.51
CA ALA A 133 -7.41 -8.73 11.23
C ALA A 133 -7.59 -10.19 11.68
N ASN A 134 -7.23 -11.15 10.82
CA ASN A 134 -7.38 -12.59 11.12
C ASN A 134 -6.23 -13.16 11.96
N GLY A 135 -5.15 -12.42 12.12
CA GLY A 135 -3.97 -12.79 12.88
C GLY A 135 -2.84 -13.35 12.03
N VAL A 136 -1.64 -12.94 12.40
CA VAL A 136 -0.39 -13.36 11.77
C VAL A 136 0.45 -14.10 12.81
N LYS A 137 0.88 -15.31 12.45
CA LYS A 137 1.81 -16.09 13.30
C LYS A 137 3.15 -15.36 13.37
N GLN A 138 3.56 -15.02 14.57
CA GLN A 138 4.83 -14.35 14.84
C GLN A 138 5.98 -15.37 14.94
N PRO A 139 7.24 -14.92 14.90
CA PRO A 139 8.40 -15.81 15.08
C PRO A 139 8.40 -16.60 16.40
N ASP A 140 7.75 -16.09 17.44
CA ASP A 140 7.55 -16.75 18.73
C ASP A 140 6.44 -17.83 18.70
N GLY A 141 5.84 -18.07 17.53
CA GLY A 141 4.75 -19.02 17.32
C GLY A 141 3.37 -18.51 17.71
N ILE A 142 3.26 -17.34 18.33
CA ILE A 142 2.00 -16.76 18.79
C ILE A 142 1.29 -16.08 17.61
N ILE A 143 -0.03 -16.31 17.48
CA ILE A 143 -0.85 -15.60 16.50
C ILE A 143 -1.32 -14.29 17.12
N ARG A 144 -0.95 -13.17 16.51
CA ARG A 144 -1.42 -11.83 16.90
C ARG A 144 -2.29 -11.24 15.83
N SER A 145 -3.46 -10.75 16.24
CA SER A 145 -4.41 -10.03 15.39
C SER A 145 -4.54 -8.58 15.88
N LEU A 146 -4.94 -7.70 14.98
CA LEU A 146 -5.28 -6.33 15.30
C LEU A 146 -6.79 -6.14 15.32
N SER A 147 -7.26 -5.27 16.20
CA SER A 147 -8.67 -4.87 16.20
C SER A 147 -9.03 -4.14 14.90
N PRO A 148 -10.31 -4.11 14.49
CA PRO A 148 -10.77 -3.35 13.33
C PRO A 148 -10.32 -1.89 13.35
N GLN A 149 -10.35 -1.25 14.52
CA GLN A 149 -9.90 0.13 14.70
C GLN A 149 -8.39 0.26 14.43
N GLN A 150 -7.57 -0.62 14.99
CA GLN A 150 -6.13 -0.62 14.74
C GLN A 150 -5.80 -0.85 13.25
N VAL A 151 -6.54 -1.73 12.59
CA VAL A 151 -6.39 -1.95 11.14
C VAL A 151 -6.82 -0.70 10.37
N ALA A 152 -7.91 -0.02 10.77
CA ALA A 152 -8.38 1.22 10.15
C ALA A 152 -7.33 2.34 10.28
N ASP A 153 -6.78 2.54 11.48
CA ASP A 153 -5.74 3.52 11.74
C ASP A 153 -4.50 3.25 10.89
N LEU A 154 -4.09 2.00 10.86
CA LEU A 154 -2.99 1.55 10.02
C LEU A 154 -3.24 1.79 8.53
N LEU A 155 -4.46 1.62 8.04
CA LEU A 155 -4.84 1.86 6.64
C LEU A 155 -5.06 3.35 6.34
N GLY A 156 -5.19 4.21 7.35
CA GLY A 156 -5.56 5.60 7.18
C GLY A 156 -7.00 5.71 6.66
N HIS A 157 -7.91 4.89 7.19
CA HIS A 157 -9.33 5.04 7.00
C HIS A 157 -9.86 6.08 8.00
N SER A 158 -10.85 6.86 7.58
CA SER A 158 -11.48 7.85 8.46
C SER A 158 -12.40 7.22 9.52
N THR A 159 -12.86 5.98 9.28
CA THR A 159 -13.73 5.22 10.18
C THR A 159 -13.38 3.74 10.16
N SER A 160 -13.66 3.03 11.26
CA SER A 160 -13.50 1.57 11.36
C SER A 160 -14.56 0.80 10.57
N GLU A 161 -15.71 1.40 10.28
CA GLU A 161 -16.84 0.76 9.56
C GLU A 161 -16.42 0.14 8.23
N ILE A 162 -15.58 0.87 7.44
CA ILE A 162 -15.04 0.34 6.19
C ILE A 162 -14.15 -0.88 6.44
N THR A 163 -13.39 -0.87 7.54
CA THR A 163 -12.52 -1.96 7.92
C THR A 163 -13.33 -3.17 8.36
N GLU A 164 -14.34 -2.97 9.19
CA GLU A 164 -15.24 -4.03 9.65
C GLU A 164 -15.98 -4.70 8.50
N LEU A 165 -16.51 -3.90 7.57
CA LEU A 165 -17.28 -4.41 6.44
C LEU A 165 -16.44 -5.28 5.49
N TYR A 166 -15.18 -4.89 5.24
CA TYR A 166 -14.35 -5.51 4.21
C TYR A 166 -13.34 -6.52 4.72
N TYR A 167 -12.90 -6.41 5.98
CA TYR A 167 -11.76 -7.19 6.48
C TYR A 167 -12.11 -8.15 7.61
N VAL A 168 -13.15 -7.85 8.38
CA VAL A 168 -13.65 -8.76 9.40
C VAL A 168 -14.67 -9.69 8.74
N LYS A 169 -14.20 -10.76 8.12
CA LYS A 169 -15.10 -11.87 7.78
C LYS A 169 -15.68 -12.39 9.08
N LYS A 170 -17.00 -12.53 9.14
CA LYS A 170 -17.67 -13.29 10.20
C LYS A 170 -17.20 -14.74 10.08
N ASP A 171 -16.11 -15.05 10.75
CA ASP A 171 -15.65 -16.43 10.88
C ASP A 171 -16.54 -17.11 11.93
N THR A 172 -17.66 -17.62 11.45
CA THR A 172 -18.62 -18.34 12.29
C THR A 172 -18.01 -19.60 12.92
N SER A 173 -16.92 -20.14 12.38
CA SER A 173 -16.22 -21.29 12.96
C SER A 173 -15.51 -20.91 14.27
N ARG A 174 -15.01 -19.68 14.37
CA ARG A 174 -14.46 -19.14 15.63
C ARG A 174 -15.55 -18.92 16.69
N LEU A 175 -16.73 -18.48 16.27
CA LEU A 175 -17.88 -18.30 17.18
C LEU A 175 -18.37 -19.64 17.70
N ALA A 176 -18.42 -20.68 16.88
CA ALA A 176 -18.80 -22.03 17.28
C ALA A 176 -17.89 -22.60 18.39
N GLY A 177 -16.56 -22.35 18.29
CA GLY A 177 -15.62 -22.76 19.34
C GLY A 177 -15.79 -22.01 20.66
N ILE A 178 -16.22 -20.74 20.61
CA ILE A 178 -16.48 -19.93 21.81
C ILE A 178 -17.81 -20.29 22.44
N THR A 179 -18.83 -20.53 21.62
CA THR A 179 -20.19 -20.85 22.10
C THR A 179 -20.31 -22.29 22.62
N ALA A 180 -19.48 -23.21 22.21
CA ALA A 180 -19.41 -24.58 22.72
C ALA A 180 -19.09 -24.68 24.24
N GLY A 181 -18.60 -23.61 24.85
CA GLY A 181 -18.35 -23.51 26.28
C GLY A 181 -19.47 -22.83 27.08
N PHE A 182 -20.58 -22.43 26.44
CA PHE A 182 -21.77 -21.84 27.06
C PHE A 182 -22.92 -22.86 27.09
N ASP A 183 -22.69 -24.03 27.64
CA ASP A 183 -23.80 -24.92 28.03
C ASP A 183 -24.43 -24.34 29.29
N LEU A 184 -25.62 -23.70 29.12
CA LEU A 184 -26.52 -23.28 30.16
C LEU A 184 -27.41 -24.46 30.52
#